data_6854718892757a3419cefa9f60b36c7e
#
_entry.id   6854718892757a3419cefa9f60b36c7e
#
_cell.length_a   1.000
_cell.length_b   1.000
_cell.length_c   1.000
_cell.angle_alpha   90.00
_cell.angle_beta   90.00
_cell.angle_gamma   90.00
#
_symmetry.space_group_name_H-M   'P 1'
#
loop_
_entity.id
_entity.type
_entity.pdbx_description
1 polymer ?
#
loop_
_entity_poly.entity_id
_entity_poly.type
_entity_poly.pdbx_seq_one_letter_code
_entity_poly.pdbx_strand_id
1 'polypeptide(L)'
;MTLRDENYFTDKYGMTRTHSEVLHAATLIAPGKALDLGCGNGRNSLYLAANGFDVTAWDKNPASISNLERIRQAEGLENLRTAIKDLNALS
;
A
#
# COMPACT_ATOMS: atom_id res chain seq x y z
N MET A 1 8.38 -5.12 17.26
CA MET A 1 7.23 -4.48 16.62
C MET A 1 6.17 -5.53 16.29
N THR A 2 4.93 -5.25 16.65
CA THR A 2 3.82 -6.15 16.31
C THR A 2 3.29 -5.78 14.93
N LEU A 3 3.24 -6.75 14.03
CA LEU A 3 2.68 -6.52 12.69
C LEU A 3 1.17 -6.30 12.77
N ARG A 4 0.66 -5.44 11.89
CA ARG A 4 -0.77 -5.23 11.74
C ARG A 4 -1.40 -6.51 11.21
N ASP A 5 -2.64 -6.83 11.68
CA ASP A 5 -3.41 -7.97 11.20
C ASP A 5 -3.53 -7.90 9.67
N GLU A 6 -3.25 -9.00 8.99
CA GLU A 6 -3.32 -9.09 7.53
C GLU A 6 -4.71 -8.81 6.97
N ASN A 7 -5.75 -8.98 7.78
CA ASN A 7 -7.13 -8.74 7.37
C ASN A 7 -7.64 -7.34 7.72
N TYR A 8 -6.83 -6.51 8.37
CA TYR A 8 -7.27 -5.22 8.88
C TYR A 8 -7.91 -4.34 7.80
N PHE A 9 -7.20 -4.13 6.68
CA PHE A 9 -7.72 -3.27 5.61
C PHE A 9 -8.85 -3.94 4.83
N THR A 10 -8.80 -5.26 4.67
CA THR A 10 -9.87 -6.02 4.04
C THR A 10 -11.17 -5.87 4.83
N ASP A 11 -11.11 -6.06 6.13
CA ASP A 11 -12.30 -6.01 6.99
C ASP A 11 -12.86 -4.59 7.11
N LYS A 12 -11.98 -3.60 7.24
CA LYS A 12 -12.40 -2.22 7.47
C LYS A 12 -12.87 -1.52 6.20
N TYR A 13 -12.22 -1.80 5.06
CA TYR A 13 -12.44 -1.04 3.82
C TYR A 13 -12.99 -1.89 2.67
N GLY A 14 -13.26 -3.16 2.89
CA GLY A 14 -13.79 -4.05 1.86
C GLY A 14 -12.81 -4.36 0.73
N MET A 15 -11.51 -4.29 0.99
CA MET A 15 -10.48 -4.51 -0.02
C MET A 15 -10.20 -6.00 -0.20
N THR A 16 -9.57 -6.35 -1.33
CA THR A 16 -9.04 -7.70 -1.51
C THR A 16 -7.88 -7.90 -0.54
N ARG A 17 -7.68 -9.16 -0.14
CA ARG A 17 -6.63 -9.51 0.81
C ARG A 17 -5.25 -9.21 0.23
N THR A 18 -4.30 -8.79 1.07
CA THR A 18 -2.91 -8.60 0.69
C THR A 18 -2.33 -9.91 0.15
N HIS A 19 -1.55 -9.81 -0.92
CA HIS A 19 -0.94 -10.98 -1.57
C HIS A 19 -0.10 -11.76 -0.55
N SER A 20 -0.21 -13.09 -0.56
CA SER A 20 0.46 -13.94 0.43
C SER A 20 1.98 -13.81 0.42
N GLU A 21 2.59 -13.57 -0.74
CA GLU A 21 4.04 -13.37 -0.84
C GLU A 21 4.47 -12.07 -0.15
N VAL A 22 3.65 -11.03 -0.22
CA VAL A 22 3.90 -9.76 0.46
C VAL A 22 3.79 -9.96 1.97
N LEU A 23 2.77 -10.70 2.42
CA LEU A 23 2.60 -11.00 3.84
C LEU A 23 3.81 -11.75 4.38
N HIS A 24 4.27 -12.76 3.65
CA HIS A 24 5.43 -13.56 4.05
C HIS A 24 6.70 -12.71 4.12
N ALA A 25 6.95 -11.92 3.08
CA ALA A 25 8.13 -11.05 3.05
C ALA A 25 8.15 -10.06 4.21
N ALA A 26 6.99 -9.50 4.56
CA ALA A 26 6.90 -8.53 5.65
C ALA A 26 7.25 -9.14 7.02
N THR A 27 7.16 -10.47 7.16
CA THR A 27 7.54 -11.15 8.40
C THR A 27 9.03 -11.52 8.44
N LEU A 28 9.69 -11.59 7.30
CA LEU A 28 11.08 -12.07 7.21
C LEU A 28 12.11 -10.97 7.12
N ILE A 29 11.75 -9.77 6.66
CA ILE A 29 12.70 -8.68 6.43
C ILE A 29 12.38 -7.49 7.30
N ALA A 30 13.41 -6.70 7.63
CA ALA A 30 13.21 -5.45 8.34
C ALA A 30 12.49 -4.45 7.42
N PRO A 31 11.61 -3.59 7.98
CA PRO A 31 10.97 -2.54 7.20
C PRO A 31 11.99 -1.64 6.52
N GLY A 32 11.76 -1.32 5.27
CA GLY A 32 12.62 -0.49 4.45
C GLY A 32 11.79 0.26 3.43
N LYS A 33 12.41 0.63 2.31
CA LYS A 33 11.72 1.34 1.24
C LYS A 33 11.09 0.35 0.27
N ALA A 34 9.86 0.65 -0.16
CA ALA A 34 9.14 -0.16 -1.13
C ALA A 34 8.49 0.72 -2.19
N LEU A 35 8.47 0.23 -3.42
CA LEU A 35 7.82 0.91 -4.54
C LEU A 35 6.76 -0.03 -5.10
N ASP A 36 5.50 0.42 -5.07
CA ASP A 36 4.36 -0.35 -5.56
C ASP A 36 3.86 0.26 -6.87
N LEU A 37 4.26 -0.35 -7.98
CA LEU A 37 3.89 0.09 -9.32
C LEU A 37 2.58 -0.58 -9.73
N GLY A 38 1.59 0.24 -10.18
CA GLY A 38 0.27 -0.27 -10.50
C GLY A 38 -0.47 -0.73 -9.26
N CYS A 39 -0.43 0.12 -8.21
CA CYS A 39 -0.91 -0.26 -6.88
C CYS A 39 -2.42 -0.51 -6.80
N GLY A 40 -3.21 0.00 -7.76
CA GLY A 40 -4.67 -0.12 -7.72
C GLY A 40 -5.23 0.51 -6.46
N ASN A 41 -6.08 -0.20 -5.74
CA ASN A 41 -6.66 0.27 -4.49
C ASN A 41 -5.66 0.33 -3.32
N GLY A 42 -4.44 -0.13 -3.56
CA GLY A 42 -3.35 0.02 -2.59
C GLY A 42 -3.32 -1.00 -1.45
N ARG A 43 -3.93 -2.17 -1.64
CA ARG A 43 -3.96 -3.19 -0.57
C ARG A 43 -2.57 -3.54 -0.04
N ASN A 44 -1.60 -3.74 -0.95
CA ASN A 44 -0.22 -4.08 -0.57
C ASN A 44 0.49 -2.87 0.04
N SER A 45 0.32 -1.69 -0.57
CA SER A 45 0.92 -0.45 -0.07
C SER A 45 0.45 -0.13 1.33
N LEU A 46 -0.85 -0.26 1.61
CA LEU A 46 -1.42 0.01 2.93
C LEU A 46 -0.88 -0.97 3.97
N TYR A 47 -0.83 -2.26 3.62
CA TYR A 47 -0.31 -3.27 4.54
C TYR A 47 1.16 -3.01 4.88
N LEU A 48 1.98 -2.76 3.86
CA LEU A 48 3.41 -2.50 4.07
C LEU A 48 3.63 -1.23 4.89
N ALA A 49 2.92 -0.15 4.56
CA ALA A 49 3.06 1.11 5.29
C ALA A 49 2.61 0.96 6.75
N ALA A 50 1.53 0.23 7.00
CA ALA A 50 1.04 -0.03 8.35
C ALA A 50 2.03 -0.84 9.18
N ASN A 51 2.94 -1.54 8.53
CA ASN A 51 3.96 -2.34 9.20
C ASN A 51 5.36 -1.70 9.13
N GLY A 52 5.41 -0.40 8.91
CA GLY A 52 6.64 0.37 9.05
C GLY A 52 7.46 0.58 7.79
N PHE A 53 7.01 0.07 6.64
CA PHE A 53 7.72 0.31 5.39
C PHE A 53 7.50 1.76 4.92
N ASP A 54 8.51 2.33 4.29
CA ASP A 54 8.43 3.63 3.63
C ASP A 54 8.01 3.35 2.18
N VAL A 55 6.74 3.58 1.86
CA VAL A 55 6.14 3.11 0.61
C VAL A 55 5.85 4.27 -0.33
N THR A 56 6.19 4.07 -1.61
CA THR A 56 5.75 4.93 -2.71
C THR A 56 4.84 4.10 -3.61
N ALA A 57 3.61 4.57 -3.81
CA ALA A 57 2.59 3.84 -4.58
C ALA A 57 2.16 4.65 -5.80
N TRP A 58 2.28 4.08 -6.99
CA TRP A 58 1.93 4.72 -8.25
C TRP A 58 0.86 3.93 -8.99
N ASP A 59 -0.10 4.66 -9.58
CA ASP A 59 -1.08 4.06 -10.49
C ASP A 59 -1.53 5.13 -11.48
N LYS A 60 -1.97 4.69 -12.66
CA LYS A 60 -2.45 5.62 -13.69
C LYS A 60 -3.89 6.06 -13.45
N ASN A 61 -4.64 5.34 -12.62
CA ASN A 61 -6.06 5.60 -12.39
C ASN A 61 -6.25 6.60 -11.25
N PRO A 62 -6.73 7.84 -11.57
CA PRO A 62 -6.93 8.85 -10.54
C PRO A 62 -7.92 8.42 -9.44
N ALA A 63 -8.95 7.66 -9.80
CA ALA A 63 -9.94 7.20 -8.81
C ALA A 63 -9.32 6.24 -7.79
N SER A 64 -8.44 5.35 -8.23
CA SER A 64 -7.74 4.44 -7.33
C SER A 64 -6.82 5.20 -6.39
N ILE A 65 -6.05 6.15 -6.91
CA ILE A 65 -5.15 6.96 -6.08
C ILE A 65 -5.94 7.84 -5.10
N SER A 66 -7.05 8.41 -5.55
CA SER A 66 -7.91 9.22 -4.66
C SER A 66 -8.43 8.38 -3.49
N ASN A 67 -8.89 7.16 -3.76
CA ASN A 67 -9.37 6.26 -2.73
C ASN A 67 -8.26 5.85 -1.77
N LEU A 68 -7.09 5.55 -2.31
CA LEU A 68 -5.92 5.20 -1.50
C LEU A 68 -5.50 6.35 -0.58
N GLU A 69 -5.49 7.60 -1.10
CA GLU A 69 -5.18 8.79 -0.30
C GLU A 69 -6.20 8.99 0.82
N ARG A 70 -7.47 8.75 0.55
CA ARG A 70 -8.51 8.86 1.58
C ARG A 70 -8.24 7.89 2.73
N ILE A 71 -7.88 6.66 2.41
CA ILE A 71 -7.56 5.64 3.43
C ILE A 71 -6.26 5.99 4.15
N ARG A 72 -5.24 6.43 3.41
CA ARG A 72 -3.97 6.85 3.97
C ARG A 72 -4.15 7.93 5.04
N GLN A 73 -4.95 8.95 4.73
CA GLN A 73 -5.22 10.04 5.66
C GLN A 73 -6.02 9.56 6.87
N ALA A 74 -7.03 8.71 6.65
CA ALA A 74 -7.84 8.16 7.74
C ALA A 74 -7.01 7.32 8.71
N GLU A 75 -5.99 6.62 8.21
CA GLU A 75 -5.13 5.74 9.02
C GLU A 75 -3.86 6.45 9.52
N GLY A 76 -3.61 7.68 9.09
CA GLY A 76 -2.44 8.44 9.53
C GLY A 76 -1.12 7.88 9.03
N LEU A 77 -1.09 7.30 7.84
CA LEU A 77 0.11 6.66 7.29
C LEU A 77 1.01 7.68 6.58
N GLU A 78 1.85 8.37 7.34
CA GLU A 78 2.76 9.39 6.81
C GLU A 78 3.90 8.80 5.98
N ASN A 79 4.17 7.51 6.15
CA ASN A 79 5.20 6.78 5.44
C ASN A 79 4.71 6.19 4.11
N LEU A 80 3.52 6.55 3.66
CA LEU A 80 2.98 6.16 2.36
C LEU A 80 2.80 7.42 1.49
N ARG A 81 3.44 7.42 0.32
CA ARG A 81 3.30 8.49 -0.66
C ARG A 81 2.65 7.93 -1.91
N THR A 82 1.74 8.69 -2.50
CA THR A 82 1.01 8.25 -3.69
C THR A 82 1.19 9.25 -4.83
N ALA A 83 1.11 8.75 -6.07
CA ALA A 83 1.14 9.62 -7.24
C ALA A 83 0.40 8.96 -8.41
N ILE A 84 -0.21 9.80 -9.23
CA ILE A 84 -0.85 9.35 -10.46
C ILE A 84 0.24 9.32 -11.53
N LYS A 85 0.60 8.12 -11.98
CA LYS A 85 1.64 7.90 -12.96
C LYS A 85 1.23 6.83 -13.96
N ASP A 86 1.34 7.13 -15.24
CA ASP A 86 1.16 6.13 -16.30
C ASP A 86 2.53 5.56 -16.65
N LEU A 87 2.77 4.32 -16.29
CA LEU A 87 4.06 3.66 -16.50
C LEU A 87 4.42 3.54 -17.97
N ASN A 88 3.42 3.48 -18.86
CA ASN A 88 3.64 3.43 -20.29
C ASN A 88 4.18 4.74 -20.84
N ALA A 89 4.00 5.84 -20.13
CA ALA A 89 4.48 7.18 -20.51
C ALA A 89 5.84 7.51 -19.92
N LEU A 90 6.43 6.62 -19.14
CA LEU A 90 7.70 6.84 -18.44
C LEU A 90 8.91 6.28 -19.19
N SER A 91 8.77 6.03 -20.45
CA SER A 91 9.86 5.51 -21.27
C SER A 91 10.96 6.55 -21.54
#